data_4ce49e3ce303ce7a156da187fe173405
#
_entry.id   4ce49e3ce303ce7a156da187fe173405
#
_cell.length_a   1.000
_cell.length_b   1.000
_cell.length_c   1.000
_cell.angle_alpha   90.00
_cell.angle_beta   90.00
_cell.angle_gamma   90.00
#
_symmetry.space_group_name_H-M   'P 1'
#
loop_
_entity.id
_entity.type
_entity.pdbx_description
1 polymer ?
#
loop_
_entity_poly.entity_id
_entity_poly.type
_entity_poly.pdbx_seq_one_letter_code
_entity_poly.pdbx_strand_id
1 'polypeptide(L)' 'GRVVVKFVVNRDGSIVDVEIVRSPDPNLAKEAERVVKMMPKWQPARQGNKAVRSRFNLPVMFRLN' A
#
# COMPACT_ATOMS: atom_id res chain seq x y z
N GLY A 1 -2.49 -8.21 14.82
CA GLY A 1 -1.21 -7.57 14.56
C GLY A 1 -1.28 -6.49 13.48
N ARG A 2 -0.23 -5.73 13.37
CA ARG A 2 -0.14 -4.66 12.40
C ARG A 2 0.94 -4.97 11.37
N VAL A 3 0.57 -4.87 10.10
CA VAL A 3 1.49 -5.02 8.98
C VAL A 3 1.65 -3.66 8.33
N VAL A 4 2.89 -3.25 8.09
CA VAL A 4 3.17 -1.99 7.40
C VAL A 4 3.57 -2.31 5.98
N VAL A 5 2.81 -1.78 5.01
CA VAL A 5 3.04 -1.99 3.59
C VAL A 5 3.51 -0.68 2.96
N LYS A 6 4.61 -0.76 2.24
CA LYS A 6 5.14 0.36 1.47
C LYS A 6 4.83 0.13 0.00
N PHE A 7 4.34 1.15 -0.68
CA PHE A 7 4.05 1.04 -2.11
C PHE A 7 4.17 2.41 -2.77
N VAL A 8 4.15 2.38 -4.08
CA VAL A 8 4.22 3.59 -4.91
C VAL A 8 2.91 3.76 -5.66
N VAL A 9 2.39 4.97 -5.66
CA VAL A 9 1.23 5.33 -6.49
C VAL A 9 1.75 6.12 -7.69
N ASN A 10 1.52 5.60 -8.88
CA ASN A 10 1.91 6.24 -10.13
C ASN A 10 0.97 7.41 -10.46
N ARG A 11 1.35 8.16 -11.49
CA ARG A 11 0.58 9.32 -11.95
C ARG A 11 -0.85 8.97 -12.33
N ASP A 12 -1.08 7.75 -12.82
CA ASP A 12 -2.41 7.28 -13.22
C ASP A 12 -3.20 6.67 -12.06
N GLY A 13 -2.64 6.67 -10.85
CA GLY A 13 -3.28 6.10 -9.68
C GLY A 13 -3.00 4.63 -9.45
N SER A 14 -2.25 3.98 -10.34
CA SER A 14 -1.93 2.56 -10.16
C SER A 14 -0.93 2.36 -9.02
N ILE A 15 -1.08 1.24 -8.31
CA ILE A 15 -0.22 0.88 -7.18
C ILE A 15 0.85 -0.09 -7.68
N VAL A 16 2.11 0.26 -7.44
CA VAL A 16 3.26 -0.56 -7.87
C VAL A 16 4.28 -0.66 -6.74
N ASP A 17 5.27 -1.52 -6.92
CA ASP A 17 6.40 -1.68 -6.00
C ASP A 17 5.91 -1.94 -4.56
N VAL A 18 4.94 -2.83 -4.42
CA VAL A 18 4.40 -3.21 -3.11
C VAL A 18 5.46 -3.99 -2.33
N GLU A 19 5.75 -3.55 -1.11
CA GLU A 19 6.76 -4.15 -0.27
C GLU A 19 6.26 -4.19 1.17
N ILE A 20 6.50 -5.31 1.85
CA ILE A 20 6.17 -5.46 3.27
C ILE A 20 7.35 -4.96 4.08
N VAL A 21 7.15 -3.86 4.79
CA VAL A 21 8.19 -3.26 5.62
C VAL A 21 8.27 -3.97 6.98
N ARG A 22 7.11 -4.30 7.54
CA ARG A 22 7.03 -4.93 8.85
C ARG A 22 5.82 -5.84 8.92
N SER A 23 6.01 -7.04 9.45
CA SER A 23 4.92 -7.98 9.68
C SER A 23 5.26 -8.89 10.85
N PRO A 24 4.31 -9.15 11.77
CA PRO A 24 4.53 -10.11 12.85
C PRO A 24 4.43 -11.56 12.37
N ASP A 25 3.86 -11.80 11.20
CA ASP A 25 3.56 -13.14 10.70
C ASP A 25 3.62 -13.16 9.18
N PRO A 26 4.34 -14.14 8.56
CA PRO A 26 4.40 -14.23 7.10
C PRO A 26 3.03 -14.38 6.43
N ASN A 27 2.08 -15.06 7.09
CA ASN A 27 0.73 -15.21 6.54
C ASN A 27 -0.01 -13.88 6.49
N LEU A 28 0.15 -13.05 7.52
CA LEU A 28 -0.43 -11.72 7.54
C LEU A 28 0.21 -10.83 6.48
N ALA A 29 1.51 -10.99 6.25
CA ALA A 29 2.21 -10.23 5.21
C ALA A 29 1.63 -10.54 3.83
N LYS A 30 1.41 -11.81 3.52
CA LYS A 30 0.81 -12.22 2.25
C LYS A 30 -0.59 -11.66 2.08
N GLU A 31 -1.38 -11.71 3.15
CA GLU A 31 -2.75 -11.19 3.12
C GLU A 31 -2.77 -9.67 2.91
N ALA A 32 -1.90 -8.94 3.59
CA ALA A 32 -1.81 -7.50 3.44
C ALA A 32 -1.40 -7.13 2.01
N GLU A 33 -0.43 -7.84 1.44
CA GLU A 33 0.00 -7.61 0.07
C GLU A 33 -1.14 -7.86 -0.92
N ARG A 34 -1.89 -8.95 -0.73
CA ARG A 34 -3.05 -9.26 -1.56
C ARG A 34 -4.10 -8.16 -1.49
N VAL A 35 -4.42 -7.70 -0.29
CA VAL A 35 -5.40 -6.64 -0.09
C VAL A 35 -4.97 -5.35 -0.80
N VAL A 36 -3.71 -4.97 -0.65
CA VAL A 36 -3.19 -3.75 -1.29
C VAL A 36 -3.26 -3.87 -2.81
N LYS A 37 -2.91 -5.03 -3.36
CA LYS A 37 -2.97 -5.25 -4.82
C LYS A 37 -4.38 -5.27 -5.37
N MET A 38 -5.37 -5.58 -4.54
CA MET A 38 -6.78 -5.60 -4.93
C MET A 38 -7.47 -4.25 -4.77
N MET A 39 -6.82 -3.29 -4.15
CA MET A 39 -7.42 -1.97 -3.96
C MET A 39 -7.64 -1.27 -5.30
N PRO A 40 -8.71 -0.47 -5.41
CA PRO A 40 -8.92 0.34 -6.60
C PRO A 40 -7.79 1.38 -6.74
N LYS A 41 -7.72 2.02 -7.90
CA LYS A 41 -6.73 3.07 -8.11
C LYS A 41 -6.85 4.15 -7.04
N TRP A 42 -5.70 4.58 -6.53
CA TRP A 42 -5.62 5.67 -5.60
C TRP A 42 -5.57 6.99 -6.35
N GLN A 43 -5.97 8.06 -5.67
CA GLN A 43 -5.72 9.38 -6.22
C GLN A 43 -4.23 9.69 -6.07
N PRO A 44 -3.53 9.96 -7.19
CA PRO A 44 -2.12 10.27 -7.10
C PRO A 44 -1.90 11.61 -6.41
N ALA A 45 -0.76 11.76 -5.76
CA ALA A 45 -0.37 13.04 -5.20
C ALA A 45 -0.24 14.07 -6.33
N ARG A 46 -0.48 15.33 -6.00
CA ARG A 46 -0.38 16.41 -6.97
C ARG A 46 0.60 17.46 -6.49
N GLN A 47 1.34 17.99 -7.46
CA GLN A 47 2.19 19.14 -7.25
C GLN A 47 1.73 20.20 -8.24
N GLY A 48 1.09 21.25 -7.73
CA GLY A 48 0.38 22.18 -8.60
C GLY A 48 -0.78 21.45 -9.28
N ASN A 49 -0.85 21.53 -10.61
CA ASN A 49 -1.88 20.88 -11.42
C ASN A 49 -1.45 19.53 -11.98
N LYS A 50 -0.27 19.05 -11.60
CA LYS A 50 0.29 17.82 -12.16
C LYS A 50 0.23 16.70 -11.15
N ALA A 51 -0.25 15.52 -11.58
CA ALA A 51 -0.14 14.30 -10.82
C ALA A 51 1.32 13.86 -10.79
N VAL A 52 1.79 13.42 -9.62
CA VAL A 52 3.17 12.98 -9.44
C VAL A 52 3.20 11.60 -8.79
N ARG A 53 4.25 10.84 -9.11
CA ARG A 53 4.50 9.55 -8.47
C ARG A 53 4.91 9.77 -7.03
N SER A 54 4.31 9.01 -6.10
CA SER A 54 4.56 9.19 -4.67
C SER A 54 4.64 7.86 -3.95
N ARG A 55 5.41 7.83 -2.87
CA ARG A 55 5.55 6.67 -2.00
C ARG A 55 4.64 6.82 -0.79
N PHE A 56 4.03 5.72 -0.39
CA PHE A 56 3.15 5.68 0.77
C PHE A 56 3.48 4.50 1.66
N ASN A 57 3.28 4.69 2.96
CA ASN A 57 3.32 3.62 3.95
C ASN A 57 1.92 3.47 4.52
N LEU A 58 1.36 2.27 4.41
CA LEU A 58 0.01 2.00 4.89
C LEU A 58 0.05 0.95 5.98
N PRO A 59 -0.35 1.29 7.22
CA PRO A 59 -0.52 0.28 8.26
C PRO A 59 -1.83 -0.46 8.04
N VAL A 60 -1.75 -1.79 7.95
CA VAL A 60 -2.92 -2.65 7.83
C VAL A 60 -3.09 -3.38 9.15
N MET A 61 -4.23 -3.18 9.78
CA MET A 61 -4.52 -3.78 11.08
C MET A 61 -5.31 -5.06 10.88
N PHE A 62 -4.85 -6.14 11.51
CA PHE A 62 -5.54 -7.41 11.55
C PHE A 62 -5.96 -7.69 12.99
N ARG A 63 -7.21 -8.09 13.16
CA ARG A 63 -7.74 -8.46 14.47
C ARG A 63 -7.96 -9.97 14.52
N LEU A 64 -7.50 -10.57 15.59
CA LEU A 64 -7.85 -11.95 15.89
C LEU A 64 -9.12 -11.94 16.74
N ASN A 65 -10.12 -12.65 16.27
CA ASN A 65 -11.38 -12.81 17.01
C ASN A 65 -11.33 -14.10 17.80
#